data_6a5f262f58e2e3ec1901e9b189e9ccbe
#
_entry.id   6a5f262f58e2e3ec1901e9b189e9ccbe
#
_cell.length_a   1.000
_cell.length_b   1.000
_cell.length_c   1.000
_cell.angle_alpha   90.00
_cell.angle_beta   90.00
_cell.angle_gamma   90.00
#
_symmetry.space_group_name_H-M   'P 1'
#
loop_
_entity.id
_entity.type
_entity.pdbx_description
1 polymer ?
#
loop_
_entity_poly.entity_id
_entity_poly.type
_entity_poly.pdbx_seq_one_letter_code
_entity_poly.pdbx_strand_id
1 'polypeptide(L)'
;MTLHPDLLFPTAHELDTLSPEALAGRMNALQGTLGARLGIEFLHAGRERLVARMPVEGNRQPAGRLHGGANLALAEDLASVGSWLNLDPTRPVAGGVDLSGTHVRGVTDGWVTGEATLAYRGRSMMVWTVEIRDERDRVTSLARCTCNVIATGA
;
A
#
# COMPACT_ATOMS: atom_id res chain seq x y z
N MET A 1 4.64 13.66 -17.52
CA MET A 1 4.64 14.60 -16.38
C MET A 1 5.48 13.94 -15.30
N THR A 2 6.68 14.47 -15.06
CA THR A 2 7.59 13.92 -14.04
C THR A 2 7.04 14.35 -12.68
N LEU A 3 6.64 13.38 -11.86
CA LEU A 3 6.23 13.68 -10.49
C LEU A 3 7.46 14.18 -9.72
N HIS A 4 7.38 15.38 -9.17
CA HIS A 4 8.49 15.94 -8.39
C HIS A 4 8.57 15.18 -7.06
N PRO A 5 9.74 14.67 -6.65
CA PRO A 5 9.87 13.88 -5.42
C PRO A 5 9.28 14.58 -4.18
N ASP A 6 9.44 15.89 -4.08
CA ASP A 6 8.96 16.68 -2.93
C ASP A 6 7.42 16.78 -2.85
N LEU A 7 6.71 16.44 -3.93
CA LEU A 7 5.23 16.38 -3.94
C LEU A 7 4.69 15.00 -3.58
N LEU A 8 5.55 13.99 -3.59
CA LEU A 8 5.16 12.59 -3.44
C LEU A 8 5.12 12.14 -1.97
N PHE A 9 6.02 12.67 -1.15
CA PHE A 9 6.20 12.18 0.21
C PHE A 9 5.89 13.23 1.25
N PRO A 10 5.32 12.81 2.40
CA PRO A 10 5.22 13.67 3.54
C PRO A 10 6.60 14.16 3.96
N THR A 11 6.71 15.45 4.26
CA THR A 11 7.90 16.02 4.89
C THR A 11 8.10 15.44 6.29
N ALA A 12 9.29 15.60 6.88
CA ALA A 12 9.53 15.20 8.28
C ALA A 12 8.51 15.84 9.23
N HIS A 13 8.21 17.12 9.02
CA HIS A 13 7.21 17.84 9.80
C HIS A 13 5.80 17.24 9.66
N GLU A 14 5.38 16.90 8.44
CA GLU A 14 4.07 16.26 8.20
C GLU A 14 4.00 14.88 8.86
N LEU A 15 5.08 14.08 8.81
CA LEU A 15 5.15 12.78 9.47
C LEU A 15 5.01 12.86 10.99
N ASP A 16 5.46 13.95 11.59
CA ASP A 16 5.42 14.14 13.03
C ASP A 16 4.13 14.85 13.52
N THR A 17 3.42 15.55 12.64
CA THR A 17 2.30 16.41 13.02
C THR A 17 0.95 15.97 12.47
N LEU A 18 0.92 15.28 11.32
CA LEU A 18 -0.34 14.84 10.73
C LEU A 18 -0.86 13.56 11.39
N SER A 19 -2.18 13.47 11.52
CA SER A 19 -2.82 12.22 11.92
C SER A 19 -2.68 11.16 10.82
N PRO A 20 -2.80 9.87 11.14
CA PRO A 20 -2.79 8.80 10.13
C PRO A 20 -3.83 8.97 9.02
N GLU A 21 -4.99 9.56 9.32
CA GLU A 21 -6.05 9.85 8.36
C GLU A 21 -5.66 11.03 7.44
N ALA A 22 -5.01 12.05 7.99
CA ALA A 22 -4.50 13.18 7.21
C ALA A 22 -3.35 12.72 6.27
N LEU A 23 -2.46 11.84 6.74
CA LEU A 23 -1.44 11.21 5.91
C LEU A 23 -2.07 10.35 4.80
N ALA A 24 -3.12 9.59 5.09
CA ALA A 24 -3.88 8.84 4.09
C ALA A 24 -4.46 9.77 3.01
N GLY A 25 -5.04 10.91 3.41
CA GLY A 25 -5.50 11.94 2.47
C GLY A 25 -4.39 12.49 1.57
N ARG A 26 -3.18 12.63 2.11
CA ARG A 26 -2.00 13.03 1.35
C ARG A 26 -1.62 11.99 0.28
N MET A 27 -1.68 10.70 0.62
CA MET A 27 -1.43 9.61 -0.35
C MET A 27 -2.50 9.57 -1.44
N ASN A 28 -3.77 9.77 -1.10
CA ASN A 28 -4.88 9.79 -2.05
C ASN A 28 -4.81 10.94 -3.05
N ALA A 29 -4.10 12.02 -2.74
CA ALA A 29 -3.88 13.14 -3.65
C ALA A 29 -2.90 12.81 -4.79
N LEU A 30 -2.14 11.72 -4.71
CA LEU A 30 -1.18 11.31 -5.72
C LEU A 30 -1.91 10.76 -6.95
N GLN A 31 -1.65 11.37 -8.10
CA GLN A 31 -2.24 10.97 -9.37
C GLN A 31 -1.18 10.37 -10.30
N GLY A 32 -1.63 9.60 -11.30
CA GLY A 32 -0.75 9.00 -12.31
C GLY A 32 -0.05 7.73 -11.86
N THR A 33 -0.39 7.21 -10.67
CA THR A 33 0.15 5.95 -10.12
C THR A 33 -0.71 4.75 -10.51
N LEU A 34 -0.19 3.55 -10.32
CA LEU A 34 -0.96 2.31 -10.49
C LEU A 34 -2.11 2.25 -9.47
N GLY A 35 -1.85 2.58 -8.20
CA GLY A 35 -2.86 2.60 -7.15
C GLY A 35 -4.04 3.52 -7.50
N ALA A 36 -3.78 4.73 -8.01
CA ALA A 36 -4.82 5.64 -8.46
C ALA A 36 -5.65 5.05 -9.62
N ARG A 37 -5.02 4.30 -10.54
CA ARG A 37 -5.73 3.63 -11.65
C ARG A 37 -6.61 2.46 -11.18
N LEU A 38 -6.18 1.76 -10.16
CA LEU A 38 -6.94 0.67 -9.54
C LEU A 38 -8.04 1.19 -8.59
N GLY A 39 -8.08 2.50 -8.33
CA GLY A 39 -9.01 3.11 -7.38
C GLY A 39 -8.70 2.79 -5.93
N ILE A 40 -7.41 2.58 -5.60
CA ILE A 40 -6.97 2.37 -4.22
C ILE A 40 -7.12 3.68 -3.44
N GLU A 41 -7.81 3.60 -2.31
CA GLU A 41 -8.04 4.71 -1.39
C GLU A 41 -7.46 4.35 -0.02
N PHE A 42 -6.44 5.09 0.42
CA PHE A 42 -5.91 4.97 1.77
C PHE A 42 -6.91 5.56 2.78
N LEU A 43 -7.15 4.82 3.86
CA LEU A 43 -8.03 5.21 4.95
C LEU A 43 -7.26 5.55 6.22
N HIS A 44 -6.08 4.92 6.39
CA HIS A 44 -5.19 5.12 7.51
C HIS A 44 -3.75 4.88 7.04
N ALA A 45 -2.85 5.79 7.35
CA ALA A 45 -1.43 5.67 6.99
C ALA A 45 -0.55 5.97 8.20
N GLY A 46 -0.08 4.93 8.86
CA GLY A 46 0.82 5.00 10.01
C GLY A 46 2.11 4.22 9.76
N ARG A 47 3.10 4.41 10.63
CA ARG A 47 4.42 3.77 10.48
C ARG A 47 4.40 2.25 10.66
N GLU A 48 3.46 1.72 11.42
CA GLU A 48 3.37 0.28 11.74
C GLU A 48 2.11 -0.37 11.18
N ARG A 49 1.13 0.45 10.78
CA ARG A 49 -0.16 -0.02 10.27
C ARG A 49 -0.67 0.91 9.19
N LEU A 50 -1.14 0.32 8.09
CA LEU A 50 -1.84 1.04 7.02
C LEU A 50 -3.13 0.30 6.67
N VAL A 51 -4.13 1.07 6.27
CA VAL A 51 -5.40 0.54 5.76
C VAL A 51 -5.73 1.26 4.47
N ALA A 52 -6.08 0.50 3.43
CA ALA A 52 -6.60 1.04 2.19
C ALA A 52 -7.70 0.12 1.65
N ARG A 53 -8.60 0.67 0.85
CA ARG A 53 -9.63 -0.08 0.15
C ARG A 53 -9.46 0.04 -1.37
N MET A 54 -10.02 -0.94 -2.08
CA MET A 54 -9.98 -0.98 -3.53
C MET A 54 -11.31 -1.52 -4.06
N PRO A 55 -11.93 -0.91 -5.11
CA PRO A 55 -13.16 -1.42 -5.68
C PRO A 55 -12.90 -2.70 -6.48
N VAL A 56 -13.88 -3.60 -6.49
CA VAL A 56 -13.88 -4.77 -7.38
C VAL A 56 -14.17 -4.35 -8.82
N GLU A 57 -15.04 -3.34 -8.99
CA GLU A 57 -15.36 -2.77 -10.30
C GLU A 57 -14.10 -2.18 -10.95
N GLY A 58 -13.90 -2.50 -12.24
CA GLY A 58 -12.70 -2.10 -12.98
C GLY A 58 -11.47 -3.00 -12.75
N ASN A 59 -11.48 -3.84 -11.70
CA ASN A 59 -10.35 -4.68 -11.29
C ASN A 59 -10.63 -6.18 -11.39
N ARG A 60 -11.63 -6.58 -12.19
CA ARG A 60 -12.03 -7.99 -12.36
C ARG A 60 -11.12 -8.75 -13.30
N GLN A 61 -10.98 -10.03 -13.04
CA GLN A 61 -10.48 -11.00 -14.00
C GLN A 61 -11.63 -11.49 -14.92
N PRO A 62 -11.34 -12.19 -16.06
CA PRO A 62 -12.37 -12.62 -17.02
C PRO A 62 -13.51 -13.47 -16.44
N ALA A 63 -13.30 -14.16 -15.32
CA ALA A 63 -14.34 -14.92 -14.61
C ALA A 63 -15.23 -14.06 -13.68
N GLY A 64 -15.17 -12.73 -13.79
CA GLY A 64 -16.05 -11.80 -13.08
C GLY A 64 -15.70 -11.54 -11.61
N ARG A 65 -14.59 -12.08 -11.11
CA ARG A 65 -14.11 -11.87 -9.74
C ARG A 65 -12.96 -10.88 -9.72
N LEU A 66 -12.71 -10.29 -8.57
CA LEU A 66 -11.52 -9.46 -8.35
C LEU A 66 -10.26 -10.22 -8.77
N HIS A 67 -9.41 -9.55 -9.56
CA HIS A 67 -8.16 -10.15 -10.04
C HIS A 67 -7.17 -10.32 -8.89
N GLY A 68 -6.53 -11.50 -8.79
CA GLY A 68 -5.51 -11.76 -7.78
C GLY A 68 -4.34 -10.77 -7.82
N GLY A 69 -3.90 -10.40 -9.03
CA GLY A 69 -2.89 -9.36 -9.22
C GLY A 69 -3.29 -8.00 -8.67
N ALA A 70 -4.59 -7.64 -8.70
CA ALA A 70 -5.07 -6.40 -8.09
C ALA A 70 -4.97 -6.46 -6.56
N ASN A 71 -5.28 -7.62 -5.94
CA ASN A 71 -5.03 -7.82 -4.52
C ASN A 71 -3.54 -7.69 -4.16
N LEU A 72 -2.64 -8.21 -4.99
CA LEU A 72 -1.20 -8.08 -4.76
C LEU A 72 -0.74 -6.63 -4.95
N ALA A 73 -1.26 -5.91 -5.94
CA ALA A 73 -0.96 -4.49 -6.10
C ALA A 73 -1.42 -3.66 -4.88
N LEU A 74 -2.61 -3.92 -4.33
CA LEU A 74 -3.06 -3.31 -3.08
C LEU A 74 -2.11 -3.61 -1.91
N ALA A 75 -1.65 -4.86 -1.80
CA ALA A 75 -0.72 -5.27 -0.75
C ALA A 75 0.65 -4.58 -0.90
N GLU A 76 1.14 -4.44 -2.12
CA GLU A 76 2.41 -3.78 -2.41
C GLU A 76 2.33 -2.26 -2.18
N ASP A 77 1.25 -1.60 -2.59
CA ASP A 77 1.03 -0.17 -2.33
C ASP A 77 1.04 0.12 -0.83
N LEU A 78 0.30 -0.67 -0.04
CA LEU A 78 0.29 -0.55 1.41
C LEU A 78 1.69 -0.73 2.02
N ALA A 79 2.41 -1.77 1.63
CA ALA A 79 3.74 -2.09 2.15
C ALA A 79 4.78 -1.04 1.75
N SER A 80 4.74 -0.58 0.50
CA SER A 80 5.65 0.43 -0.02
C SER A 80 5.44 1.78 0.66
N VAL A 81 4.21 2.25 0.74
CA VAL A 81 3.87 3.49 1.47
C VAL A 81 4.28 3.39 2.93
N GLY A 82 3.96 2.27 3.61
CA GLY A 82 4.36 2.03 4.99
C GLY A 82 5.87 2.06 5.18
N SER A 83 6.62 1.49 4.25
CA SER A 83 8.08 1.53 4.27
C SER A 83 8.60 2.96 4.12
N TRP A 84 8.01 3.75 3.25
CA TRP A 84 8.40 5.15 3.05
C TRP A 84 8.12 6.03 4.27
N LEU A 85 6.99 5.83 4.96
CA LEU A 85 6.69 6.55 6.20
C LEU A 85 7.68 6.25 7.33
N ASN A 86 8.50 5.21 7.18
CA ASN A 86 9.54 4.80 8.11
C ASN A 86 10.95 5.29 7.73
N LEU A 87 11.10 5.98 6.60
CA LEU A 87 12.38 6.50 6.15
C LEU A 87 12.56 7.97 6.52
N ASP A 88 13.82 8.42 6.52
CA ASP A 88 14.15 9.84 6.56
C ASP A 88 13.70 10.49 5.24
N PRO A 89 12.84 11.53 5.25
CA PRO A 89 12.33 12.17 4.04
C PRO A 89 13.43 12.78 3.14
N THR A 90 14.63 13.02 3.68
CA THR A 90 15.78 13.59 2.92
C THR A 90 16.62 12.50 2.27
N ARG A 91 16.26 11.23 2.44
CA ARG A 91 17.06 10.08 1.99
C ARG A 91 16.16 8.93 1.52
N PRO A 92 16.73 7.75 1.39
CA PRO A 92 16.48 6.80 0.33
C PRO A 92 14.99 6.44 0.14
N VAL A 93 14.66 5.94 -1.02
CA VAL A 93 13.37 5.34 -1.35
C VAL A 93 13.35 3.88 -0.91
N ALA A 94 12.18 3.34 -0.60
CA ALA A 94 11.96 1.91 -0.46
C ALA A 94 11.20 1.39 -1.67
N GLY A 95 11.48 0.16 -2.07
CA GLY A 95 10.76 -0.53 -3.13
C GLY A 95 10.49 -1.97 -2.76
N GLY A 96 9.35 -2.51 -3.19
CA GLY A 96 9.03 -3.92 -3.07
C GLY A 96 10.01 -4.77 -3.86
N VAL A 97 10.57 -5.80 -3.24
CA VAL A 97 11.54 -6.73 -3.87
C VAL A 97 11.07 -8.17 -3.82
N ASP A 98 10.11 -8.50 -2.97
CA ASP A 98 9.46 -9.80 -2.90
C ASP A 98 8.01 -9.61 -2.44
N LEU A 99 7.10 -10.21 -3.17
CA LEU A 99 5.68 -10.15 -2.89
C LEU A 99 5.06 -11.53 -3.15
N SER A 100 4.47 -12.09 -2.12
CA SER A 100 3.73 -13.34 -2.21
C SER A 100 2.34 -13.20 -1.61
N GLY A 101 1.39 -13.95 -2.16
CA GLY A 101 0.03 -13.91 -1.63
C GLY A 101 -0.78 -15.15 -1.97
N THR A 102 -1.73 -15.45 -1.09
CA THR A 102 -2.69 -16.53 -1.25
C THR A 102 -4.09 -15.96 -1.25
N HIS A 103 -4.84 -16.20 -2.32
CA HIS A 103 -6.23 -15.78 -2.46
C HIS A 103 -7.14 -16.92 -2.00
N VAL A 104 -7.78 -16.74 -0.86
CA VAL A 104 -8.59 -17.78 -0.20
C VAL A 104 -10.08 -17.66 -0.52
N ARG A 105 -10.53 -16.50 -1.06
CA ARG A 105 -11.92 -16.25 -1.40
C ARG A 105 -12.05 -15.28 -2.57
N GLY A 106 -12.89 -15.62 -3.54
CA GLY A 106 -13.25 -14.71 -4.63
C GLY A 106 -14.28 -13.65 -4.19
N VAL A 107 -14.11 -12.42 -4.68
CA VAL A 107 -15.04 -11.30 -4.47
C VAL A 107 -15.56 -10.87 -5.84
N THR A 108 -16.88 -10.70 -5.97
CA THR A 108 -17.54 -10.39 -7.27
C THR A 108 -17.97 -8.94 -7.40
N ASP A 109 -18.13 -8.23 -6.29
CA ASP A 109 -18.67 -6.85 -6.26
C ASP A 109 -18.21 -6.12 -5.00
N GLY A 110 -18.57 -4.85 -4.88
CA GLY A 110 -18.26 -4.00 -3.74
C GLY A 110 -16.79 -3.65 -3.62
N TRP A 111 -16.29 -3.64 -2.41
CA TRP A 111 -14.94 -3.25 -2.05
C TRP A 111 -14.21 -4.37 -1.31
N VAL A 112 -12.89 -4.35 -1.43
CA VAL A 112 -12.00 -5.05 -0.51
C VAL A 112 -11.20 -4.05 0.28
N THR A 113 -10.91 -4.37 1.53
CA THR A 113 -10.08 -3.55 2.42
C THR A 113 -8.84 -4.35 2.81
N GLY A 114 -7.67 -3.80 2.53
CA GLY A 114 -6.39 -4.33 2.95
C GLY A 114 -5.89 -3.63 4.20
N GLU A 115 -5.35 -4.40 5.13
CA GLU A 115 -4.62 -3.92 6.29
C GLU A 115 -3.21 -4.48 6.26
N ALA A 116 -2.22 -3.60 6.22
CA ALA A 116 -0.81 -3.94 6.34
C ALA A 116 -0.30 -3.68 7.75
N THR A 117 0.42 -4.64 8.29
CA THR A 117 1.10 -4.55 9.59
C THR A 117 2.59 -4.80 9.42
N LEU A 118 3.40 -3.95 10.03
CA LEU A 118 4.86 -4.07 10.00
C LEU A 118 5.29 -5.29 10.83
N ALA A 119 5.79 -6.32 10.16
CA ALA A 119 6.28 -7.54 10.79
C ALA A 119 7.76 -7.46 11.19
N TYR A 120 8.54 -6.70 10.43
CA TYR A 120 9.98 -6.52 10.69
C TYR A 120 10.47 -5.19 10.13
N ARG A 121 11.32 -4.49 10.88
CA ARG A 121 12.03 -3.28 10.44
C ARG A 121 13.50 -3.41 10.73
N GLY A 122 14.29 -3.50 9.66
CA GLY A 122 15.76 -3.46 9.69
C GLY A 122 16.31 -2.17 9.08
N ARG A 123 17.63 -2.08 9.01
CA ARG A 123 18.31 -0.93 8.42
C ARG A 123 18.11 -0.81 6.91
N SER A 124 18.08 -1.93 6.20
CA SER A 124 18.01 -2.01 4.74
C SER A 124 16.76 -2.73 4.24
N MET A 125 15.92 -3.25 5.13
CA MET A 125 14.79 -4.09 4.75
C MET A 125 13.65 -3.90 5.74
N MET A 126 12.42 -3.92 5.21
CA MET A 126 11.18 -4.00 5.98
C MET A 126 10.30 -5.12 5.44
N VAL A 127 9.62 -5.82 6.32
CA VAL A 127 8.68 -6.90 5.95
C VAL A 127 7.31 -6.56 6.48
N TRP A 128 6.33 -6.65 5.60
CA TRP A 128 4.93 -6.37 5.90
C TRP A 128 4.08 -7.62 5.70
N THR A 129 3.13 -7.84 6.58
CA THR A 129 2.03 -8.78 6.39
C THR A 129 0.78 -8.00 6.02
N VAL A 130 0.02 -8.50 5.05
CA VAL A 130 -1.20 -7.83 4.57
C VAL A 130 -2.34 -8.83 4.58
N GLU A 131 -3.42 -8.45 5.23
CA GLU A 131 -4.68 -9.17 5.21
C GLU A 131 -5.72 -8.35 4.44
N ILE A 132 -6.40 -8.98 3.48
CA ILE A 132 -7.43 -8.34 2.67
C ILE A 132 -8.77 -8.99 2.97
N ARG A 133 -9.78 -8.18 3.25
CA ARG A 133 -11.14 -8.59 3.62
C ARG A 133 -12.18 -8.00 2.69
N ASP A 134 -13.30 -8.70 2.54
CA ASP A 134 -14.49 -8.17 1.86
C ASP A 134 -15.37 -7.33 2.82
N GLU A 135 -16.45 -6.74 2.30
CA GLU A 135 -17.39 -5.92 3.08
C GLU A 135 -18.15 -6.68 4.18
N ARG A 136 -18.06 -8.01 4.19
CA ARG A 136 -18.59 -8.87 5.25
C ARG A 136 -17.54 -9.28 6.27
N ASP A 137 -16.40 -8.58 6.26
CA ASP A 137 -15.26 -8.84 7.15
C ASP A 137 -14.64 -10.25 6.99
N ARG A 138 -14.82 -10.89 5.84
CA ARG A 138 -14.25 -12.21 5.57
C ARG A 138 -12.91 -12.07 4.87
N VAL A 139 -11.90 -12.80 5.33
CA VAL A 139 -10.59 -12.86 4.68
C VAL A 139 -10.74 -13.36 3.25
N THR A 140 -10.19 -12.61 2.31
CA THR A 140 -10.19 -12.91 0.88
C THR A 140 -8.79 -13.19 0.34
N SER A 141 -7.78 -12.53 0.93
CA SER A 141 -6.39 -12.69 0.53
C SER A 141 -5.45 -12.45 1.71
N LEU A 142 -4.36 -13.19 1.74
CA LEU A 142 -3.25 -13.03 2.68
C LEU A 142 -1.98 -12.80 1.86
N ALA A 143 -1.21 -11.78 2.19
CA ALA A 143 0.02 -11.46 1.48
C ALA A 143 1.17 -11.09 2.42
N ARG A 144 2.37 -11.21 1.90
CA ARG A 144 3.60 -10.73 2.54
C ARG A 144 4.42 -9.98 1.51
N CYS A 145 4.86 -8.77 1.88
CA CYS A 145 5.72 -7.95 1.03
C CYS A 145 7.02 -7.61 1.77
N THR A 146 8.13 -7.79 1.09
CA THR A 146 9.45 -7.34 1.54
C THR A 146 9.84 -6.12 0.73
N CYS A 147 10.19 -5.03 1.42
CA CYS A 147 10.66 -3.79 0.81
C CYS A 147 12.12 -3.57 1.19
N ASN A 148 12.96 -3.27 0.21
CA ASN A 148 14.34 -2.84 0.44
C ASN A 148 14.44 -1.32 0.45
N VAL A 149 15.29 -0.82 1.34
CA VAL A 149 15.69 0.60 1.37
C VAL A 149 16.78 0.80 0.32
N ILE A 150 16.49 1.61 -0.68
CA ILE A 150 17.39 1.89 -1.81
C ILE A 150 18.07 3.23 -1.55
N ALA A 151 19.42 3.24 -1.43
CA ALA A 151 20.17 4.48 -1.30
C ALA A 151 20.04 5.29 -2.59
N THR A 152 19.59 6.55 -2.51
CA THR A 152 19.59 7.48 -3.62
C THR A 152 21.02 8.00 -3.83
N GLY A 153 21.64 7.63 -4.94
CA GLY A 153 22.95 8.14 -5.35
C GLY A 153 23.99 7.04 -5.57
N ALA A 154 23.72 6.17 -6.51
CA ALA A 154 24.75 5.45 -7.25
C ALA A 154 24.60 5.83 -8.71
#